data_6b069c9a197f713eced2cae96d76c5c0
#
_entry.id   6b069c9a197f713eced2cae96d76c5c0
#
_cell.length_a   1.000
_cell.length_b   1.000
_cell.length_c   1.000
_cell.angle_alpha   90.00
_cell.angle_beta   90.00
_cell.angle_gamma   90.00
#
_symmetry.space_group_name_H-M   'P 1'
#
loop_
_entity.id
_entity.type
_entity.pdbx_description
1 polymer ?
#
loop_
_entity_poly.entity_id
_entity_poly.type
_entity_poly.pdbx_seq_one_letter_code
_entity_poly.pdbx_strand_id
1 'polypeptide(L)'
;MPDFTQSAKGLKTPTVVDHVLLPVADLDDGARSLEKRYGLKGIPGGRHPGAGTANVIVPLGRQYLELIAIVDEREAASRRLGGRVAQALKEKRPLVAWALRTQDLDAVRARLQGAGWDLPAIVEGSRTRPDGQVLRWRTQDIDTGPEPSAIPFVIEWRIPEGLHPGEAHSTHRKGPAALRRVVVGARDARFCRDRLQMLLGDSDLYEVRDAAVDGVEKIVLETGGSELVIE
;
A
#
# COMPACT_ATOMS: atom_id res chain seq x y z
N MET A 1 -13.72 12.36 -17.54
CA MET A 1 -12.76 11.94 -16.51
C MET A 1 -13.28 12.43 -15.18
N PRO A 2 -13.69 11.58 -14.24
CA PRO A 2 -14.04 12.07 -12.90
C PRO A 2 -12.76 12.57 -12.25
N ASP A 3 -12.79 13.80 -11.79
CA ASP A 3 -11.73 14.46 -11.07
C ASP A 3 -11.65 13.88 -9.65
N PHE A 4 -10.67 12.98 -9.40
CA PHE A 4 -10.43 12.36 -8.10
C PHE A 4 -9.66 13.26 -7.12
N THR A 5 -9.62 14.55 -7.37
CA THR A 5 -9.13 15.56 -6.44
C THR A 5 -10.22 16.00 -5.45
N GLN A 6 -10.95 15.08 -4.81
CA GLN A 6 -11.64 15.46 -3.58
C GLN A 6 -10.59 15.57 -2.48
N SER A 7 -10.02 16.75 -2.45
CA SER A 7 -9.13 17.31 -1.47
C SER A 7 -9.75 17.19 -0.08
N ALA A 8 -9.01 16.65 0.86
CA ALA A 8 -9.22 16.87 2.27
C ALA A 8 -9.18 18.39 2.52
N LYS A 9 -10.34 19.04 2.49
CA LYS A 9 -10.47 20.49 2.76
C LYS A 9 -9.92 20.76 4.15
N GLY A 10 -8.75 21.39 4.23
CA GLY A 10 -8.09 21.80 5.47
C GLY A 10 -6.71 21.21 5.73
N LEU A 11 -6.26 20.18 4.99
CA LEU A 11 -4.93 19.60 5.14
C LEU A 11 -3.92 20.42 4.32
N LYS A 12 -2.97 21.08 5.00
CA LYS A 12 -1.86 21.80 4.31
C LYS A 12 -0.96 20.84 3.51
N THR A 13 -1.01 19.55 3.81
CA THR A 13 -0.24 18.49 3.13
C THR A 13 -1.14 17.26 2.95
N PRO A 14 -1.89 17.16 1.86
CA PRO A 14 -2.79 16.05 1.62
C PRO A 14 -2.03 14.76 1.44
N THR A 15 -2.59 13.67 2.00
CA THR A 15 -2.20 12.31 1.65
C THR A 15 -3.30 11.68 0.82
N VAL A 16 -2.92 10.75 -0.06
CA VAL A 16 -3.87 9.98 -0.89
C VAL A 16 -3.48 8.51 -0.84
N VAL A 17 -4.43 7.61 -1.05
CA VAL A 17 -4.13 6.18 -1.13
C VAL A 17 -3.17 5.94 -2.30
N ASP A 18 -2.08 5.22 -2.03
CA ASP A 18 -1.04 4.92 -2.99
C ASP A 18 -1.11 3.48 -3.48
N HIS A 19 -1.01 2.51 -2.56
CA HIS A 19 -1.04 1.10 -2.91
C HIS A 19 -1.48 0.22 -1.75
N VAL A 20 -1.82 -1.04 -2.09
CA VAL A 20 -2.13 -2.08 -1.13
C VAL A 20 -1.24 -3.29 -1.40
N LEU A 21 -0.72 -3.90 -0.33
CA LEU A 21 0.25 -4.98 -0.38
C LEU A 21 -0.43 -6.34 -0.19
N LEU A 22 -0.14 -7.26 -1.12
CA LEU A 22 -0.62 -8.64 -1.14
C LEU A 22 0.58 -9.57 -0.91
N PRO A 23 0.69 -10.23 0.25
CA PRO A 23 1.78 -11.15 0.53
C PRO A 23 1.64 -12.41 -0.33
N VAL A 24 2.70 -12.82 -1.00
CA VAL A 24 2.75 -14.05 -1.79
C VAL A 24 4.01 -14.84 -1.45
N ALA A 25 3.93 -16.18 -1.49
CA ALA A 25 5.09 -17.03 -1.23
C ALA A 25 6.08 -16.99 -2.41
N ASP A 26 5.56 -16.88 -3.63
CA ASP A 26 6.31 -16.75 -4.88
C ASP A 26 5.66 -15.69 -5.76
N LEU A 27 6.46 -14.81 -6.34
CA LEU A 27 5.97 -13.66 -7.13
C LEU A 27 5.34 -14.09 -8.45
N ASP A 28 5.93 -15.07 -9.12
CA ASP A 28 5.44 -15.53 -10.43
C ASP A 28 4.12 -16.32 -10.27
N ASP A 29 4.04 -17.19 -9.26
CA ASP A 29 2.82 -17.92 -8.93
C ASP A 29 1.72 -16.97 -8.47
N GLY A 30 2.05 -16.00 -7.63
CA GLY A 30 1.14 -14.95 -7.17
C GLY A 30 0.58 -14.13 -8.33
N ALA A 31 1.44 -13.68 -9.24
CA ALA A 31 1.05 -12.90 -10.42
C ALA A 31 0.15 -13.72 -11.36
N ARG A 32 0.53 -14.98 -11.65
CA ARG A 32 -0.30 -15.89 -12.46
C ARG A 32 -1.67 -16.15 -11.82
N SER A 33 -1.71 -16.38 -10.51
CA SER A 33 -2.94 -16.61 -9.77
C SER A 33 -3.86 -15.37 -9.81
N LEU A 34 -3.30 -14.18 -9.60
CA LEU A 34 -4.05 -12.91 -9.65
C LEU A 34 -4.63 -12.66 -11.06
N GLU A 35 -3.83 -12.88 -12.11
CA GLU A 35 -4.28 -12.71 -13.48
C GLU A 35 -5.37 -13.73 -13.85
N LYS A 36 -5.18 -14.99 -13.47
CA LYS A 36 -6.17 -16.07 -13.72
C LYS A 36 -7.49 -15.79 -13.01
N ARG A 37 -7.44 -15.43 -11.72
CA ARG A 37 -8.63 -15.28 -10.88
C ARG A 37 -9.37 -13.97 -11.16
N TYR A 38 -8.62 -12.86 -11.31
CA TYR A 38 -9.19 -11.52 -11.34
C TYR A 38 -9.00 -10.80 -12.68
N GLY A 39 -8.15 -11.32 -13.57
CA GLY A 39 -7.82 -10.67 -14.84
C GLY A 39 -6.87 -9.48 -14.69
N LEU A 40 -6.23 -9.35 -13.54
CA LEU A 40 -5.32 -8.26 -13.21
C LEU A 40 -3.88 -8.68 -13.54
N LYS A 41 -3.27 -8.03 -14.52
CA LYS A 41 -1.93 -8.37 -14.99
C LYS A 41 -0.87 -7.60 -14.20
N GLY A 42 0.05 -8.35 -13.59
CA GLY A 42 1.24 -7.82 -12.95
C GLY A 42 2.38 -7.57 -13.95
N ILE A 43 3.25 -6.66 -13.59
CA ILE A 43 4.53 -6.38 -14.26
C ILE A 43 5.67 -6.52 -13.26
N PRO A 44 6.88 -6.93 -13.68
CA PRO A 44 8.01 -7.05 -12.78
C PRO A 44 8.33 -5.72 -12.08
N GLY A 45 8.45 -5.76 -10.77
CA GLY A 45 8.83 -4.62 -9.96
C GLY A 45 10.35 -4.57 -9.73
N GLY A 46 10.84 -5.34 -8.75
CA GLY A 46 12.25 -5.44 -8.41
C GLY A 46 12.49 -5.90 -6.98
N ARG A 47 13.76 -6.01 -6.62
CA ARG A 47 14.19 -6.30 -5.24
C ARG A 47 14.32 -5.00 -4.45
N HIS A 48 14.06 -5.09 -3.14
CA HIS A 48 14.25 -4.02 -2.17
C HIS A 48 15.55 -4.29 -1.40
N PRO A 49 16.67 -3.67 -1.78
CA PRO A 49 17.96 -3.90 -1.11
C PRO A 49 17.90 -3.58 0.38
N GLY A 50 18.42 -4.47 1.22
CA GLY A 50 18.41 -4.34 2.68
C GLY A 50 17.04 -4.45 3.35
N ALA A 51 16.00 -4.84 2.59
CA ALA A 51 14.67 -5.14 3.12
C ALA A 51 14.27 -6.61 2.95
N GLY A 52 15.05 -7.40 2.21
CA GLY A 52 14.84 -8.84 2.03
C GLY A 52 13.57 -9.20 1.27
N THR A 53 12.96 -8.25 0.55
CA THR A 53 11.73 -8.45 -0.20
C THR A 53 11.90 -8.10 -1.68
N ALA A 54 10.99 -8.62 -2.50
CA ALA A 54 10.85 -8.23 -3.90
C ALA A 54 9.36 -8.12 -4.24
N ASN A 55 9.05 -7.48 -5.37
CA ASN A 55 7.67 -7.25 -5.73
C ASN A 55 7.35 -7.44 -7.22
N VAL A 56 6.06 -7.64 -7.47
CA VAL A 56 5.38 -7.46 -8.76
C VAL A 56 4.35 -6.36 -8.58
N ILE A 57 4.27 -5.46 -9.55
CA ILE A 57 3.36 -4.32 -9.54
C ILE A 57 2.14 -4.62 -10.42
N VAL A 58 0.95 -4.32 -9.92
CA VAL A 58 -0.31 -4.34 -10.68
C VAL A 58 -0.80 -2.90 -10.80
N PRO A 59 -0.51 -2.21 -11.91
CA PRO A 59 -0.86 -0.80 -12.07
C PRO A 59 -2.37 -0.58 -12.11
N LEU A 60 -2.85 0.47 -11.44
CA LEU A 60 -4.26 0.88 -11.39
C LEU A 60 -4.42 2.37 -11.75
N GLY A 61 -3.51 2.92 -12.54
CA GLY A 61 -3.45 4.34 -12.84
C GLY A 61 -2.65 5.10 -11.78
N ARG A 62 -3.32 5.85 -10.90
CA ARG A 62 -2.63 6.60 -9.84
C ARG A 62 -2.31 5.78 -8.60
N GLN A 63 -2.81 4.55 -8.52
CA GLN A 63 -2.59 3.58 -7.45
C GLN A 63 -2.07 2.27 -8.04
N TYR A 64 -1.68 1.33 -7.18
CA TYR A 64 -1.31 -0.02 -7.62
C TYR A 64 -1.55 -1.05 -6.52
N LEU A 65 -1.60 -2.33 -6.91
CA LEU A 65 -1.40 -3.42 -5.97
C LEU A 65 0.05 -3.86 -6.03
N GLU A 66 0.61 -4.21 -4.89
CA GLU A 66 1.95 -4.74 -4.76
C GLU A 66 1.90 -6.18 -4.29
N LEU A 67 2.18 -7.13 -5.18
CA LEU A 67 2.51 -8.49 -4.74
C LEU A 67 3.90 -8.44 -4.13
N ILE A 68 4.03 -8.82 -2.86
CA ILE A 68 5.29 -8.78 -2.13
C ILE A 68 5.67 -10.17 -1.63
N ALA A 69 6.92 -10.57 -1.88
CA ALA A 69 7.48 -11.83 -1.41
C ALA A 69 8.78 -11.61 -0.63
N ILE A 70 9.06 -12.50 0.31
CA ILE A 70 10.35 -12.57 0.99
C ILE A 70 11.33 -13.31 0.08
N VAL A 71 12.47 -12.69 -0.22
CA VAL A 71 13.54 -13.25 -1.05
C VAL A 71 14.86 -13.40 -0.27
N ASP A 72 14.93 -12.82 0.92
CA ASP A 72 15.98 -13.01 1.91
C ASP A 72 15.35 -12.92 3.32
N GLU A 73 15.22 -14.06 3.96
CA GLU A 73 14.56 -14.16 5.28
C GLU A 73 15.30 -13.37 6.36
N ARG A 74 16.65 -13.34 6.33
CA ARG A 74 17.47 -12.67 7.33
C ARG A 74 17.30 -11.14 7.23
N GLU A 75 17.36 -10.60 6.02
CA GLU A 75 17.11 -9.18 5.78
C GLU A 75 15.66 -8.83 6.15
N ALA A 76 14.67 -9.63 5.69
CA ALA A 76 13.26 -9.38 5.95
C ALA A 76 12.94 -9.38 7.45
N ALA A 77 13.52 -10.31 8.23
CA ALA A 77 13.33 -10.37 9.67
C ALA A 77 13.85 -9.12 10.42
N SER A 78 14.79 -8.38 9.81
CA SER A 78 15.32 -7.13 10.37
C SER A 78 14.42 -5.92 10.13
N ARG A 79 13.37 -6.08 9.32
CA ARG A 79 12.47 -5.01 8.90
C ARG A 79 11.04 -5.31 9.35
N ARG A 80 10.33 -4.27 9.80
CA ARG A 80 8.94 -4.40 10.27
C ARG A 80 8.02 -4.94 9.19
N LEU A 81 8.08 -4.39 7.98
CA LEU A 81 7.25 -4.87 6.86
C LEU A 81 7.57 -6.33 6.53
N GLY A 82 8.84 -6.73 6.51
CA GLY A 82 9.23 -8.12 6.29
C GLY A 82 8.65 -9.08 7.33
N GLY A 83 8.68 -8.70 8.62
CA GLY A 83 8.04 -9.48 9.69
C GLY A 83 6.51 -9.60 9.51
N ARG A 84 5.84 -8.51 9.13
CA ARG A 84 4.40 -8.53 8.83
C ARG A 84 4.06 -9.40 7.62
N VAL A 85 4.89 -9.36 6.57
CA VAL A 85 4.71 -10.24 5.39
C VAL A 85 4.86 -11.70 5.79
N ALA A 86 5.89 -12.05 6.57
CA ALA A 86 6.08 -13.42 7.07
C ALA A 86 4.88 -13.91 7.89
N GLN A 87 4.38 -13.07 8.79
CA GLN A 87 3.21 -13.39 9.62
C GLN A 87 1.95 -13.55 8.77
N ALA A 88 1.72 -12.64 7.80
CA ALA A 88 0.56 -12.71 6.91
C ALA A 88 0.56 -14.00 6.06
N LEU A 89 1.72 -14.42 5.55
CA LEU A 89 1.87 -15.69 4.83
C LEU A 89 1.55 -16.89 5.72
N LYS A 90 2.05 -16.90 6.96
CA LYS A 90 1.77 -17.97 7.94
C LYS A 90 0.28 -18.06 8.27
N GLU A 91 -0.38 -16.92 8.41
CA GLU A 91 -1.81 -16.81 8.71
C GLU A 91 -2.71 -16.90 7.46
N LYS A 92 -2.11 -17.02 6.27
CA LYS A 92 -2.80 -17.04 4.97
C LYS A 92 -3.69 -15.82 4.75
N ARG A 93 -3.25 -14.66 5.22
CA ARG A 93 -3.96 -13.40 4.99
C ARG A 93 -3.66 -12.88 3.58
N PRO A 94 -4.67 -12.51 2.81
CA PRO A 94 -4.49 -12.06 1.43
C PRO A 94 -3.93 -10.64 1.33
N LEU A 95 -4.05 -9.85 2.40
CA LEU A 95 -3.64 -8.45 2.47
C LEU A 95 -2.80 -8.22 3.73
N VAL A 96 -1.71 -7.46 3.62
CA VAL A 96 -0.77 -7.27 4.74
C VAL A 96 -0.66 -5.83 5.20
N ALA A 97 -0.73 -4.87 4.30
CA ALA A 97 -0.58 -3.45 4.58
C ALA A 97 -1.13 -2.59 3.43
N TRP A 98 -1.23 -1.30 3.67
CA TRP A 98 -1.52 -0.31 2.65
C TRP A 98 -0.75 0.98 2.92
N ALA A 99 -0.61 1.80 1.89
CA ALA A 99 0.19 3.00 1.92
C ALA A 99 -0.58 4.24 1.48
N LEU A 100 -0.23 5.36 2.08
CA LEU A 100 -0.64 6.69 1.64
C LEU A 100 0.55 7.40 1.01
N ARG A 101 0.34 8.10 -0.10
CA ARG A 101 1.34 8.94 -0.73
C ARG A 101 1.19 10.39 -0.31
N THR A 102 2.32 11.06 -0.12
CA THR A 102 2.44 12.50 0.07
C THR A 102 3.55 13.08 -0.81
N GLN A 103 3.54 14.39 -1.01
CA GLN A 103 4.64 15.14 -1.65
C GLN A 103 5.61 15.74 -0.63
N ASP A 104 5.27 15.73 0.66
CA ASP A 104 6.09 16.28 1.74
C ASP A 104 5.90 15.46 3.01
N LEU A 105 6.77 14.46 3.16
CA LEU A 105 6.74 13.53 4.29
C LEU A 105 7.14 14.22 5.61
N ASP A 106 8.03 15.20 5.53
CA ASP A 106 8.48 15.93 6.72
C ASP A 106 7.34 16.76 7.31
N ALA A 107 6.54 17.43 6.46
CA ALA A 107 5.37 18.18 6.89
C ALA A 107 4.28 17.24 7.47
N VAL A 108 4.04 16.07 6.87
CA VAL A 108 3.12 15.05 7.44
C VAL A 108 3.62 14.62 8.81
N ARG A 109 4.91 14.26 8.93
CA ARG A 109 5.52 13.86 10.19
C ARG A 109 5.37 14.93 11.28
N ALA A 110 5.74 16.17 10.97
CA ALA A 110 5.65 17.29 11.92
C ALA A 110 4.21 17.49 12.43
N ARG A 111 3.22 17.39 11.54
CA ARG A 111 1.80 17.49 11.88
C ARG A 111 1.36 16.37 12.83
N LEU A 112 1.75 15.15 12.56
CA LEU A 112 1.37 13.99 13.40
C LEU A 112 2.05 14.06 14.77
N GLN A 113 3.34 14.46 14.83
CA GLN A 113 4.05 14.67 16.09
C GLN A 113 3.42 15.82 16.90
N GLY A 114 3.03 16.91 16.24
CA GLY A 114 2.29 18.00 16.86
C GLY A 114 0.92 17.59 17.43
N ALA A 115 0.34 16.50 16.89
CA ALA A 115 -0.88 15.88 17.40
C ALA A 115 -0.61 14.78 18.46
N GLY A 116 0.64 14.66 18.92
CA GLY A 116 1.02 13.74 19.99
C GLY A 116 1.30 12.30 19.54
N TRP A 117 1.56 12.08 18.24
CA TRP A 117 1.91 10.75 17.76
C TRP A 117 3.40 10.47 17.98
N ASP A 118 3.70 9.31 18.57
CA ASP A 118 5.08 8.81 18.64
C ASP A 118 5.40 8.08 17.34
N LEU A 119 6.34 8.62 16.57
CA LEU A 119 6.67 8.13 15.24
C LEU A 119 8.14 7.68 15.19
N PRO A 120 8.41 6.48 14.64
CA PRO A 120 9.79 6.03 14.42
C PRO A 120 10.49 6.91 13.39
N ALA A 121 11.77 6.67 13.18
CA ALA A 121 12.53 7.35 12.14
C ALA A 121 11.95 7.08 10.74
N ILE A 122 12.06 8.07 9.85
CA ILE A 122 11.81 7.89 8.41
C ILE A 122 12.83 6.90 7.87
N VAL A 123 12.37 5.98 7.01
CA VAL A 123 13.22 4.97 6.36
C VAL A 123 13.31 5.30 4.88
N GLU A 124 14.53 5.30 4.35
CA GLU A 124 14.77 5.40 2.91
C GLU A 124 14.73 4.02 2.27
N GLY A 125 14.15 3.95 1.08
CA GLY A 125 14.06 2.75 0.28
C GLY A 125 14.39 3.01 -1.18
N SER A 126 14.77 1.94 -1.87
CA SER A 126 14.98 1.97 -3.31
C SER A 126 14.74 0.59 -3.92
N ARG A 127 14.47 0.58 -5.22
CA ARG A 127 14.53 -0.63 -6.05
C ARG A 127 15.00 -0.31 -7.45
N THR A 128 15.66 -1.27 -8.08
CA THR A 128 16.01 -1.18 -9.49
C THR A 128 14.96 -1.90 -10.32
N ARG A 129 14.42 -1.21 -11.31
CA ARG A 129 13.49 -1.77 -12.31
C ARG A 129 14.25 -2.65 -13.30
N PRO A 130 13.54 -3.53 -14.05
CA PRO A 130 14.18 -4.34 -15.12
C PRO A 130 14.89 -3.52 -16.21
N ASP A 131 14.46 -2.26 -16.44
CA ASP A 131 15.06 -1.32 -17.38
C ASP A 131 16.32 -0.61 -16.83
N GLY A 132 16.75 -0.96 -15.61
CA GLY A 132 17.91 -0.36 -14.92
C GLY A 132 17.62 0.94 -14.18
N GLN A 133 16.41 1.51 -14.29
CA GLN A 133 16.06 2.72 -13.55
C GLN A 133 15.92 2.43 -12.06
N VAL A 134 16.48 3.31 -11.22
CA VAL A 134 16.36 3.22 -9.76
C VAL A 134 15.25 4.13 -9.28
N LEU A 135 14.23 3.53 -8.70
CA LEU A 135 13.19 4.25 -7.98
C LEU A 135 13.63 4.41 -6.53
N ARG A 136 13.40 5.60 -5.95
CA ARG A 136 13.72 5.94 -4.56
C ARG A 136 12.49 6.50 -3.86
N TRP A 137 12.39 6.23 -2.57
CA TRP A 137 11.31 6.75 -1.72
C TRP A 137 11.76 6.91 -0.28
N ARG A 138 10.95 7.59 0.50
CA ARG A 138 11.02 7.62 1.96
C ARG A 138 9.70 7.13 2.53
N THR A 139 9.74 6.39 3.62
CA THR A 139 8.54 5.91 4.31
C THR A 139 8.53 6.32 5.78
N GLN A 140 7.34 6.61 6.29
CA GLN A 140 7.04 6.82 7.68
C GLN A 140 6.04 5.75 8.13
N ASP A 141 6.49 4.82 8.94
CA ASP A 141 5.59 3.94 9.66
C ASP A 141 4.79 4.74 10.69
N ILE A 142 3.50 4.48 10.77
CA ILE A 142 2.62 5.14 11.73
C ILE A 142 2.38 4.21 12.92
N ASP A 143 2.01 2.97 12.65
CA ASP A 143 1.85 1.94 13.67
C ASP A 143 3.14 1.12 13.78
N THR A 144 3.72 1.13 14.97
CA THR A 144 5.03 0.52 15.24
C THR A 144 4.95 -0.88 15.84
N GLY A 145 3.75 -1.40 16.11
CA GLY A 145 3.54 -2.75 16.63
C GLY A 145 3.97 -3.84 15.64
N PRO A 146 4.32 -5.04 16.14
CA PRO A 146 4.60 -6.20 15.30
C PRO A 146 3.32 -6.80 14.68
N GLU A 147 2.18 -6.52 15.31
CA GLU A 147 0.87 -7.03 14.92
C GLU A 147 0.42 -6.45 13.56
N PRO A 148 -0.55 -7.12 12.92
CA PRO A 148 -1.25 -6.54 11.78
C PRO A 148 -1.83 -5.16 12.12
N SER A 149 -1.82 -4.25 11.14
CA SER A 149 -2.29 -2.89 11.35
C SER A 149 -3.35 -2.49 10.34
N ALA A 150 -4.43 -1.87 10.83
CA ALA A 150 -5.41 -1.17 10.02
C ALA A 150 -4.88 0.19 9.54
N ILE A 151 -3.87 0.74 10.22
CA ILE A 151 -3.30 2.06 9.92
C ILE A 151 -2.24 1.94 8.81
N PRO A 152 -2.30 2.75 7.75
CA PRO A 152 -1.33 2.74 6.66
C PRO A 152 0.01 3.35 7.08
N PHE A 153 1.07 3.01 6.37
CA PHE A 153 2.28 3.83 6.38
C PHE A 153 2.19 4.94 5.33
N VAL A 154 3.04 5.96 5.45
CA VAL A 154 3.09 7.06 4.48
C VAL A 154 4.37 6.95 3.66
N ILE A 155 4.24 7.13 2.33
CA ILE A 155 5.35 7.10 1.38
C ILE A 155 5.47 8.45 0.64
N GLU A 156 6.70 8.89 0.46
CA GLU A 156 7.07 9.98 -0.43
C GLU A 156 7.98 9.44 -1.52
N TRP A 157 7.52 9.50 -2.75
CA TRP A 157 8.31 9.10 -3.91
C TRP A 157 9.33 10.17 -4.29
N ARG A 158 10.58 9.76 -4.47
CA ARG A 158 11.70 10.57 -4.95
C ARG A 158 12.08 10.11 -6.35
N ILE A 159 11.15 10.28 -7.30
CA ILE A 159 11.21 9.78 -8.67
C ILE A 159 10.81 10.89 -9.65
N PRO A 160 11.30 10.85 -10.89
CA PRO A 160 10.78 11.70 -11.96
C PRO A 160 9.28 11.47 -12.22
N GLU A 161 8.63 12.49 -12.76
CA GLU A 161 7.25 12.41 -13.23
C GLU A 161 7.08 11.27 -14.24
N GLY A 162 5.93 10.57 -14.20
CA GLY A 162 5.62 9.44 -15.06
C GLY A 162 6.29 8.11 -14.68
N LEU A 163 7.11 8.07 -13.62
CA LEU A 163 7.74 6.84 -13.14
C LEU A 163 7.03 6.20 -11.94
N HIS A 164 5.87 6.74 -11.54
CA HIS A 164 5.10 6.15 -10.46
C HIS A 164 4.63 4.72 -10.84
N PRO A 165 4.78 3.71 -9.94
CA PRO A 165 4.45 2.32 -10.26
C PRO A 165 3.03 2.12 -10.76
N GLY A 166 2.07 2.88 -10.25
CA GLY A 166 0.67 2.82 -10.67
C GLY A 166 0.43 3.29 -12.10
N GLU A 167 1.29 4.14 -12.65
CA GLU A 167 1.20 4.71 -14.01
C GLU A 167 1.89 3.83 -15.07
N ALA A 168 2.56 2.75 -14.62
CA ALA A 168 3.21 1.84 -15.55
C ALA A 168 2.18 1.15 -16.46
N HIS A 169 2.58 0.91 -17.72
CA HIS A 169 1.68 0.28 -18.69
C HIS A 169 1.43 -1.19 -18.34
N SER A 170 0.17 -1.55 -18.23
CA SER A 170 -0.30 -2.95 -18.14
C SER A 170 -1.66 -3.09 -18.79
N THR A 171 -1.93 -4.23 -19.42
CA THR A 171 -3.21 -4.51 -20.06
C THR A 171 -3.95 -5.57 -19.25
N HIS A 172 -4.86 -5.13 -18.40
CA HIS A 172 -5.74 -6.05 -17.67
C HIS A 172 -6.82 -6.62 -18.60
N ARG A 173 -7.24 -7.87 -18.33
CA ARG A 173 -8.18 -8.60 -19.19
C ARG A 173 -9.51 -7.88 -19.43
N LYS A 174 -9.99 -7.14 -18.43
CA LYS A 174 -11.26 -6.39 -18.51
C LYS A 174 -11.08 -4.89 -18.77
N GLY A 175 -9.89 -4.46 -19.21
CA GLY A 175 -9.56 -3.05 -19.41
C GLY A 175 -9.02 -2.38 -18.15
N PRO A 176 -8.96 -1.05 -18.11
CA PRO A 176 -8.41 -0.31 -16.97
C PRO A 176 -9.07 -0.70 -15.66
N ALA A 177 -8.27 -0.78 -14.61
CA ALA A 177 -8.74 -1.03 -13.25
C ALA A 177 -8.42 0.17 -12.35
N ALA A 178 -9.25 0.42 -11.34
CA ALA A 178 -9.08 1.49 -10.36
C ALA A 178 -9.41 1.00 -8.95
N LEU A 179 -8.66 1.43 -7.96
CA LEU A 179 -8.98 1.19 -6.56
C LEU A 179 -10.15 2.10 -6.14
N ARG A 180 -11.21 1.50 -5.62
CA ARG A 180 -12.41 2.20 -5.14
C ARG A 180 -12.45 2.30 -3.62
N ARG A 181 -12.01 1.26 -2.91
CA ARG A 181 -12.06 1.26 -1.46
C ARG A 181 -11.06 0.27 -0.86
N VAL A 182 -10.46 0.67 0.26
CA VAL A 182 -9.75 -0.21 1.20
C VAL A 182 -10.65 -0.38 2.41
N VAL A 183 -11.01 -1.61 2.75
CA VAL A 183 -11.76 -1.92 3.96
C VAL A 183 -10.80 -2.45 5.01
N VAL A 184 -10.77 -1.81 6.16
CA VAL A 184 -9.93 -2.21 7.29
C VAL A 184 -10.79 -2.65 8.46
N GLY A 185 -10.38 -3.74 9.10
CA GLY A 185 -10.90 -4.17 10.38
C GLY A 185 -10.07 -3.57 11.51
N ALA A 186 -10.71 -3.18 12.61
CA ALA A 186 -10.01 -2.68 13.78
C ALA A 186 -10.74 -3.11 15.06
N ARG A 187 -9.97 -3.50 16.10
CA ARG A 187 -10.49 -3.81 17.43
C ARG A 187 -11.08 -2.57 18.12
N ASP A 188 -10.49 -1.42 17.85
CA ASP A 188 -11.04 -0.12 18.21
C ASP A 188 -11.29 0.69 16.91
N ALA A 189 -12.46 0.44 16.31
CA ALA A 189 -12.83 1.07 15.06
C ALA A 189 -13.00 2.60 15.19
N ARG A 190 -13.32 3.11 16.38
CA ARG A 190 -13.42 4.56 16.62
C ARG A 190 -12.02 5.18 16.57
N PHE A 191 -11.10 4.65 17.34
CA PHE A 191 -9.70 5.11 17.32
C PHE A 191 -9.09 5.02 15.92
N CYS A 192 -9.36 3.93 15.19
CA CYS A 192 -8.88 3.77 13.82
C CYS A 192 -9.47 4.84 12.88
N ARG A 193 -10.78 5.11 12.95
CA ARG A 193 -11.43 6.18 12.16
C ARG A 193 -10.83 7.55 12.44
N ASP A 194 -10.65 7.90 13.71
CA ASP A 194 -10.08 9.18 14.11
C ASP A 194 -8.64 9.35 13.53
N ARG A 195 -7.85 8.27 13.53
CA ARG A 195 -6.51 8.25 12.96
C ARG A 195 -6.52 8.39 11.42
N LEU A 196 -7.39 7.64 10.75
CA LEU A 196 -7.50 7.72 9.29
C LEU A 196 -8.07 9.06 8.83
N GLN A 197 -9.01 9.65 9.57
CA GLN A 197 -9.51 10.99 9.29
C GLN A 197 -8.40 12.04 9.42
N MET A 198 -7.51 11.91 10.40
CA MET A 198 -6.35 12.80 10.53
C MET A 198 -5.36 12.64 9.37
N LEU A 199 -5.21 11.45 8.81
CA LEU A 199 -4.31 11.15 7.69
C LEU A 199 -4.90 11.56 6.34
N LEU A 200 -6.11 11.13 6.05
CA LEU A 200 -6.77 11.21 4.74
C LEU A 200 -7.89 12.24 4.66
N GLY A 201 -8.41 12.70 5.83
CA GLY A 201 -9.68 13.43 5.87
C GLY A 201 -10.88 12.52 5.59
N ASP A 202 -12.02 13.13 5.31
CA ASP A 202 -13.21 12.40 4.86
C ASP A 202 -12.99 11.92 3.43
N SER A 203 -13.12 10.60 3.22
CA SER A 203 -12.88 9.97 1.93
C SER A 203 -13.65 8.66 1.79
N ASP A 204 -14.24 8.43 0.63
CA ASP A 204 -14.90 7.17 0.28
C ASP A 204 -13.89 6.05 -0.08
N LEU A 205 -12.59 6.37 -0.12
CA LEU A 205 -11.52 5.42 -0.45
C LEU A 205 -11.18 4.46 0.70
N TYR A 206 -11.72 4.68 1.90
CA TYR A 206 -11.55 3.73 3.00
C TYR A 206 -12.86 3.52 3.78
N GLU A 207 -12.95 2.36 4.40
CA GLU A 207 -14.03 1.99 5.32
C GLU A 207 -13.42 1.29 6.54
N VAL A 208 -13.86 1.66 7.74
CA VAL A 208 -13.41 1.03 8.99
C VAL A 208 -14.56 0.24 9.60
N ARG A 209 -14.29 -1.04 9.90
CA ARG A 209 -15.23 -1.97 10.54
C ARG A 209 -14.73 -2.42 11.90
N ASP A 210 -15.65 -2.77 12.77
CA ASP A 210 -15.32 -3.47 14.00
C ASP A 210 -14.86 -4.90 13.67
N ALA A 211 -13.71 -5.32 14.19
CA ALA A 211 -13.12 -6.62 13.91
C ALA A 211 -12.34 -7.15 15.13
N ALA A 212 -12.18 -8.46 15.21
CA ALA A 212 -11.39 -9.08 16.28
C ALA A 212 -9.87 -8.89 16.11
N VAL A 213 -9.43 -8.57 14.91
CA VAL A 213 -8.01 -8.38 14.54
C VAL A 213 -7.89 -7.13 13.68
N ASP A 214 -6.85 -6.33 13.96
CA ASP A 214 -6.55 -5.17 13.14
C ASP A 214 -5.94 -5.59 11.80
N GLY A 215 -6.25 -4.86 10.72
CA GLY A 215 -5.63 -5.12 9.42
C GLY A 215 -6.49 -4.72 8.23
N VAL A 216 -5.94 -4.90 7.03
CA VAL A 216 -6.70 -4.76 5.79
C VAL A 216 -7.50 -6.04 5.59
N GLU A 217 -8.83 -5.94 5.48
CA GLU A 217 -9.72 -7.08 5.28
C GLU A 217 -9.96 -7.36 3.80
N LYS A 218 -10.24 -6.30 3.04
CA LYS A 218 -10.49 -6.42 1.61
C LYS A 218 -10.24 -5.11 0.87
N ILE A 219 -10.08 -5.22 -0.42
CA ILE A 219 -10.08 -4.09 -1.35
C ILE A 219 -11.18 -4.25 -2.39
N VAL A 220 -11.76 -3.12 -2.77
CA VAL A 220 -12.75 -3.03 -3.82
C VAL A 220 -12.12 -2.29 -4.99
N LEU A 221 -12.09 -2.94 -6.14
CA LEU A 221 -11.63 -2.38 -7.41
C LEU A 221 -12.81 -2.22 -8.36
N GLU A 222 -12.68 -1.35 -9.33
CA GLU A 222 -13.53 -1.30 -10.50
C GLU A 222 -12.72 -1.67 -11.74
N THR A 223 -13.25 -2.55 -12.57
CA THR A 223 -12.65 -2.92 -13.86
C THR A 223 -13.73 -3.35 -14.83
N GLY A 224 -13.68 -2.85 -16.09
CA GLY A 224 -14.68 -3.15 -17.11
C GLY A 224 -16.11 -2.78 -16.71
N GLY A 225 -16.30 -1.73 -15.90
CA GLY A 225 -17.61 -1.29 -15.42
C GLY A 225 -18.24 -2.18 -14.35
N SER A 226 -17.45 -3.10 -13.75
CA SER A 226 -17.90 -4.02 -12.71
C SER A 226 -17.01 -3.90 -11.46
N GLU A 227 -17.61 -4.13 -10.30
CA GLU A 227 -16.89 -4.23 -9.05
C GLU A 227 -16.15 -5.58 -8.95
N LEU A 228 -14.94 -5.54 -8.42
CA LEU A 228 -14.09 -6.67 -8.15
C LEU A 228 -13.60 -6.58 -6.70
N VAL A 229 -13.80 -7.63 -5.91
CA VAL A 229 -13.36 -7.70 -4.52
C VAL A 229 -12.21 -8.69 -4.38
N ILE A 230 -11.16 -8.29 -3.64
CA ILE A 230 -10.05 -9.16 -3.20
C ILE A 230 -10.07 -9.18 -1.67
N GLU A 231 -10.25 -10.37 -1.10
CA GLU A 231 -10.35 -10.64 0.34
C GLU A 231 -9.76 -11.99 0.68
#